data_f897d3c933973495fd503ef71101961e
#
_entry.id   f897d3c933973495fd503ef71101961e
#
_cell.length_a   1.000
_cell.length_b   1.000
_cell.length_c   1.000
_cell.angle_alpha   90.00
_cell.angle_beta   90.00
_cell.angle_gamma   90.00
#
_symmetry.space_group_name_H-M   'P 1'
#
loop_
_entity.id
_entity.type
_entity.pdbx_description
1 polymer ?
#
loop_
_entity_poly.entity_id
_entity_poly.type
_entity_poly.pdbx_seq_one_letter_code
_entity_poly.pdbx_strand_id
1 'polypeptide(L)'
;MNKFLLLLLLGVAASASAQTRAPAPSPAAPPANPTPAPASALDGEWKGTSDGGSCNAPLEYQLVIESGFVDGSAYDTTARGPVPNPNKSAPPPPGPGLWQIHGMAKSGGAFNLLSVASVKGTAHRRMQLTARSEGGGLVVTENGGCRRTARLTRG
;
A
#
# COMPACT_ATOMS: atom_id res chain seq x y z
N MET A 1 -53.01 31.06 70.23
CA MET A 1 -52.57 32.32 70.96
C MET A 1 -51.18 32.66 70.45
N ASN A 2 -51.04 33.91 70.05
CA ASN A 2 -49.81 34.70 69.89
C ASN A 2 -48.80 34.28 68.80
N LYS A 3 -48.80 34.99 67.71
CA LYS A 3 -48.09 36.25 67.44
C LYS A 3 -46.55 36.05 67.41
N PHE A 4 -45.90 36.22 66.32
CA PHE A 4 -45.17 37.44 65.98
C PHE A 4 -44.66 37.41 64.57
N LEU A 5 -44.99 38.37 63.86
CA LEU A 5 -44.59 38.83 62.56
C LEU A 5 -43.17 39.39 62.63
N LEU A 6 -42.27 39.01 61.78
CA LEU A 6 -41.06 39.81 61.55
C LEU A 6 -40.71 39.75 60.03
N LEU A 7 -41.04 40.82 59.37
CA LEU A 7 -40.57 41.11 57.99
C LEU A 7 -39.06 41.43 58.05
N LEU A 8 -38.26 40.73 57.29
CA LEU A 8 -36.92 41.19 56.97
C LEU A 8 -36.83 41.33 55.43
N LEU A 9 -36.87 42.57 54.97
CA LEU A 9 -36.52 42.97 53.63
C LEU A 9 -35.01 42.91 53.46
N LEU A 10 -34.50 41.94 52.69
CA LEU A 10 -33.12 41.94 52.20
C LEU A 10 -33.13 42.33 50.74
N GLY A 11 -32.54 43.50 50.46
CA GLY A 11 -32.35 44.01 49.10
C GLY A 11 -31.33 43.14 48.33
N VAL A 12 -31.74 42.67 47.16
CA VAL A 12 -30.87 42.01 46.23
C VAL A 12 -30.20 43.05 45.35
N ALA A 13 -28.92 43.32 45.61
CA ALA A 13 -28.07 44.07 44.70
C ALA A 13 -27.72 43.21 43.45
N ALA A 14 -28.28 43.54 42.34
CA ALA A 14 -27.94 42.90 41.06
C ALA A 14 -26.56 43.41 40.59
N SER A 15 -25.54 42.63 40.80
CA SER A 15 -24.21 42.84 40.22
C SER A 15 -24.24 42.41 38.75
N ALA A 16 -24.28 43.34 37.83
CA ALA A 16 -24.11 43.11 36.42
C ALA A 16 -22.64 42.73 36.12
N SER A 17 -22.34 41.44 36.06
CA SER A 17 -21.05 40.94 35.61
C SER A 17 -20.96 41.10 34.09
N ALA A 18 -20.19 42.08 33.63
CA ALA A 18 -19.82 42.19 32.22
C ALA A 18 -18.95 40.99 31.84
N GLN A 19 -19.56 39.99 31.25
CA GLN A 19 -18.79 38.86 30.63
C GLN A 19 -18.07 39.40 29.39
N THR A 20 -16.77 39.62 29.55
CA THR A 20 -15.89 39.87 28.42
C THR A 20 -15.81 38.56 27.60
N ARG A 21 -16.55 38.53 26.48
CA ARG A 21 -16.57 37.42 25.56
C ARG A 21 -15.15 37.25 24.99
N ALA A 22 -14.47 36.18 25.32
CA ALA A 22 -13.19 35.83 24.73
C ALA A 22 -13.35 35.73 23.20
N PRO A 23 -12.40 36.23 22.41
CA PRO A 23 -12.46 36.09 20.96
C PRO A 23 -12.52 34.61 20.60
N ALA A 24 -13.42 34.27 19.67
CA ALA A 24 -13.55 32.92 19.17
C ALA A 24 -12.21 32.45 18.61
N PRO A 25 -11.79 31.19 18.86
CA PRO A 25 -10.58 30.68 18.28
C PRO A 25 -10.67 30.75 16.75
N SER A 26 -9.63 31.29 16.13
CA SER A 26 -9.49 31.30 14.66
C SER A 26 -9.68 29.89 14.12
N PRO A 27 -10.40 29.72 12.98
CA PRO A 27 -10.48 28.42 12.34
C PRO A 27 -9.07 27.87 12.11
N ALA A 28 -8.83 26.65 12.54
CA ALA A 28 -7.56 25.97 12.28
C ALA A 28 -7.31 25.95 10.76
N ALA A 29 -6.13 26.33 10.34
CA ALA A 29 -5.73 26.23 8.94
C ALA A 29 -5.95 24.78 8.45
N PRO A 30 -6.45 24.55 7.22
CA PRO A 30 -6.58 23.22 6.69
C PRO A 30 -5.22 22.50 6.75
N PRO A 31 -5.21 21.19 7.04
CA PRO A 31 -3.97 20.44 7.08
C PRO A 31 -3.21 20.61 5.77
N ALA A 32 -1.95 21.00 5.87
CA ALA A 32 -1.09 21.09 4.70
C ALA A 32 -1.08 19.74 3.97
N ASN A 33 -1.27 19.78 2.65
CA ASN A 33 -1.15 18.57 1.84
C ASN A 33 0.21 17.93 2.15
N PRO A 34 0.25 16.62 2.39
CA PRO A 34 1.51 15.94 2.63
C PRO A 34 2.46 16.20 1.46
N THR A 35 3.64 16.69 1.77
CA THR A 35 4.70 16.85 0.77
C THR A 35 4.97 15.48 0.16
N PRO A 36 4.98 15.34 -1.19
CA PRO A 36 5.32 14.06 -1.83
C PRO A 36 6.66 13.55 -1.28
N ALA A 37 6.69 12.27 -0.94
CA ALA A 37 7.94 11.64 -0.54
C ALA A 37 8.97 11.77 -1.67
N PRO A 38 10.26 12.00 -1.37
CA PRO A 38 11.29 12.09 -2.40
C PRO A 38 11.33 10.78 -3.19
N ALA A 39 11.39 10.89 -4.51
CA ALA A 39 11.52 9.76 -5.40
C ALA A 39 12.75 8.92 -5.00
N SER A 40 12.58 7.61 -4.95
CA SER A 40 13.67 6.70 -4.66
C SER A 40 14.51 6.45 -5.92
N ALA A 41 15.78 6.15 -5.76
CA ALA A 41 16.62 5.75 -6.89
C ALA A 41 16.11 4.50 -7.64
N LEU A 42 15.18 3.76 -7.00
CA LEU A 42 14.54 2.58 -7.56
C LEU A 42 13.19 2.88 -8.22
N ASP A 43 12.65 4.09 -8.09
CA ASP A 43 11.35 4.43 -8.68
C ASP A 43 11.37 4.29 -10.19
N GLY A 44 10.31 3.72 -10.74
CA GLY A 44 10.13 3.48 -12.17
C GLY A 44 9.57 2.10 -12.48
N GLU A 45 9.43 1.81 -13.76
CA GLU A 45 9.01 0.49 -14.24
C GLU A 45 10.22 -0.43 -14.40
N TRP A 46 10.03 -1.71 -14.04
CA TRP A 46 11.05 -2.75 -14.08
C TRP A 46 10.49 -4.00 -14.75
N LYS A 47 11.18 -4.49 -15.77
CA LYS A 47 10.73 -5.65 -16.55
C LYS A 47 11.87 -6.65 -16.74
N GLY A 48 11.52 -7.92 -16.80
CA GLY A 48 12.49 -8.99 -17.08
C GLY A 48 11.90 -10.38 -16.90
N THR A 49 12.69 -11.37 -17.26
CA THR A 49 12.28 -12.77 -17.16
C THR A 49 13.24 -13.49 -16.22
N SER A 50 12.70 -14.35 -15.37
CA SER A 50 13.52 -15.21 -14.53
C SER A 50 14.09 -16.41 -15.32
N ASP A 51 15.10 -17.04 -14.74
CA ASP A 51 15.39 -18.43 -15.05
C ASP A 51 14.19 -19.33 -14.66
N GLY A 52 14.19 -20.57 -15.10
CA GLY A 52 13.14 -21.52 -14.75
C GLY A 52 13.26 -22.06 -13.33
N GLY A 53 14.39 -21.83 -12.68
CA GLY A 53 14.73 -22.43 -11.39
C GLY A 53 14.64 -23.95 -11.41
N SER A 54 14.41 -24.55 -10.26
CA SER A 54 14.25 -26.00 -10.14
C SER A 54 12.95 -26.56 -10.76
N CYS A 55 12.01 -25.66 -11.12
CA CYS A 55 10.72 -26.04 -11.74
C CYS A 55 10.76 -25.99 -13.27
N ASN A 56 11.82 -25.50 -13.87
CA ASN A 56 11.93 -25.24 -15.30
C ASN A 56 10.75 -24.42 -15.87
N ALA A 57 10.28 -23.45 -15.08
CA ALA A 57 9.12 -22.62 -15.38
C ALA A 57 9.46 -21.14 -15.14
N PRO A 58 9.97 -20.43 -16.16
CA PRO A 58 10.33 -19.02 -16.05
C PRO A 58 9.10 -18.14 -15.81
N LEU A 59 9.31 -17.04 -15.08
CA LEU A 59 8.29 -16.00 -14.84
C LEU A 59 8.71 -14.71 -15.55
N GLU A 60 7.76 -14.08 -16.22
CA GLU A 60 7.89 -12.72 -16.71
C GLU A 60 7.43 -11.74 -15.62
N TYR A 61 8.33 -10.84 -15.22
CA TYR A 61 8.10 -9.85 -14.18
C TYR A 61 7.81 -8.48 -14.80
N GLN A 62 6.83 -7.81 -14.22
CA GLN A 62 6.55 -6.40 -14.46
C GLN A 62 6.25 -5.72 -13.12
N LEU A 63 7.15 -4.87 -12.67
CA LEU A 63 7.04 -4.17 -11.39
C LEU A 63 7.04 -2.67 -11.63
N VAL A 64 6.31 -1.94 -10.80
CA VAL A 64 6.33 -0.49 -10.69
C VAL A 64 6.77 -0.15 -9.28
N ILE A 65 7.74 0.73 -9.14
CA ILE A 65 8.18 1.25 -7.85
C ILE A 65 7.87 2.75 -7.84
N GLU A 66 7.05 3.17 -6.89
CA GLU A 66 6.67 4.56 -6.69
C GLU A 66 6.83 4.96 -5.23
N SER A 67 7.66 5.96 -4.96
CA SER A 67 7.91 6.43 -3.59
C SER A 67 8.26 5.29 -2.61
N GLY A 68 8.96 4.26 -3.12
CA GLY A 68 9.35 3.08 -2.36
C GLY A 68 8.27 1.98 -2.27
N PHE A 69 7.04 2.21 -2.71
CA PHE A 69 6.04 1.15 -2.82
C PHE A 69 6.31 0.33 -4.08
N VAL A 70 6.24 -0.98 -3.95
CA VAL A 70 6.41 -1.92 -5.06
C VAL A 70 5.09 -2.60 -5.33
N ASP A 71 4.59 -2.44 -6.54
CA ASP A 71 3.44 -3.15 -7.06
C ASP A 71 3.78 -3.79 -8.41
N GLY A 72 3.16 -4.91 -8.68
CA GLY A 72 3.37 -5.54 -9.97
C GLY A 72 2.88 -6.96 -10.04
N SER A 73 3.39 -7.64 -11.06
CA SER A 73 3.02 -9.02 -11.34
C SER A 73 4.20 -9.84 -11.85
N ALA A 74 4.07 -11.16 -11.69
CA ALA A 74 4.87 -12.12 -12.44
C ALA A 74 3.94 -13.14 -13.09
N TYR A 75 4.23 -13.52 -14.31
CA TYR A 75 3.42 -14.46 -15.09
C TYR A 75 4.23 -15.68 -15.49
N ASP A 76 3.67 -16.86 -15.22
CA ASP A 76 4.24 -18.12 -15.68
C ASP A 76 3.94 -18.32 -17.15
N THR A 77 4.94 -18.17 -18.00
CA THR A 77 4.81 -18.30 -19.47
C THR A 77 4.49 -19.72 -19.91
N THR A 78 4.68 -20.69 -19.05
CA THR A 78 4.36 -22.10 -19.33
C THR A 78 2.94 -22.48 -18.88
N ALA A 79 2.28 -21.61 -18.10
CA ALA A 79 0.92 -21.85 -17.61
C ALA A 79 -0.08 -21.75 -18.75
N ARG A 80 -0.78 -22.84 -19.02
CA ARG A 80 -1.89 -22.85 -19.99
C ARG A 80 -3.15 -22.40 -19.29
N GLY A 81 -3.66 -21.23 -19.68
CA GLY A 81 -4.95 -20.68 -19.25
C GLY A 81 -5.90 -20.50 -20.42
N PRO A 82 -7.20 -20.31 -20.15
CA PRO A 82 -8.14 -19.93 -21.20
C PRO A 82 -7.70 -18.60 -21.82
N VAL A 83 -7.61 -18.55 -23.14
CA VAL A 83 -7.33 -17.32 -23.86
C VAL A 83 -8.45 -16.32 -23.57
N PRO A 84 -8.15 -15.08 -23.15
CA PRO A 84 -9.15 -14.06 -22.92
C PRO A 84 -9.97 -13.84 -24.17
N ASN A 85 -11.29 -13.89 -24.06
CA ASN A 85 -12.16 -13.57 -25.19
C ASN A 85 -12.39 -12.05 -25.22
N PRO A 86 -11.88 -11.34 -26.25
CA PRO A 86 -11.98 -9.88 -26.32
C PRO A 86 -13.42 -9.35 -26.41
N ASN A 87 -14.38 -10.22 -26.74
CA ASN A 87 -15.80 -9.86 -26.88
C ASN A 87 -16.61 -9.98 -25.58
N LYS A 88 -15.97 -10.32 -24.43
CA LYS A 88 -16.65 -10.33 -23.15
C LYS A 88 -16.38 -9.03 -22.39
N SER A 89 -17.47 -8.37 -21.98
CA SER A 89 -17.47 -7.08 -21.29
C SER A 89 -16.83 -7.09 -19.87
N ALA A 90 -16.53 -8.24 -19.31
CA ALA A 90 -15.86 -8.36 -18.04
C ALA A 90 -14.36 -8.68 -18.24
N PRO A 91 -13.45 -8.05 -17.48
CA PRO A 91 -12.07 -8.48 -17.52
C PRO A 91 -11.98 -9.97 -17.20
N PRO A 92 -11.21 -10.74 -17.96
CA PRO A 92 -11.06 -12.16 -17.67
C PRO A 92 -10.51 -12.32 -16.25
N PRO A 93 -10.94 -13.36 -15.52
CA PRO A 93 -10.33 -13.67 -14.24
C PRO A 93 -8.83 -13.87 -14.45
N PRO A 94 -7.99 -13.51 -13.47
CA PRO A 94 -6.56 -13.74 -13.56
C PRO A 94 -6.31 -15.20 -13.95
N GLY A 95 -5.59 -15.40 -15.04
CA GLY A 95 -5.27 -16.73 -15.54
C GLY A 95 -4.42 -17.53 -14.52
N PRO A 96 -4.45 -18.86 -14.60
CA PRO A 96 -3.52 -19.66 -13.83
C PRO A 96 -2.08 -19.23 -14.17
N GLY A 97 -1.24 -19.06 -13.13
CA GLY A 97 0.13 -18.62 -13.32
C GLY A 97 0.39 -17.12 -13.15
N LEU A 98 -0.63 -16.31 -12.90
CA LEU A 98 -0.44 -14.92 -12.53
C LEU A 98 -0.19 -14.78 -11.02
N TRP A 99 0.89 -14.09 -10.69
CA TRP A 99 1.28 -13.72 -9.34
C TRP A 99 1.19 -12.21 -9.19
N GLN A 100 0.48 -11.74 -8.16
CA GLN A 100 0.49 -10.34 -7.77
C GLN A 100 1.61 -10.12 -6.76
N ILE A 101 2.39 -9.06 -6.94
CA ILE A 101 3.58 -8.77 -6.15
C ILE A 101 3.40 -7.42 -5.47
N HIS A 102 3.66 -7.40 -4.16
CA HIS A 102 3.58 -6.19 -3.34
C HIS A 102 4.74 -6.12 -2.35
N GLY A 103 5.16 -4.92 -2.02
CA GLY A 103 6.18 -4.72 -1.00
C GLY A 103 6.64 -3.29 -0.86
N MET A 104 7.75 -3.14 -0.15
CA MET A 104 8.40 -1.83 0.03
C MET A 104 9.89 -1.95 -0.32
N ALA A 105 10.31 -1.15 -1.27
CA ALA A 105 11.70 -1.00 -1.63
C ALA A 105 12.45 -0.24 -0.52
N LYS A 106 13.70 -0.64 -0.31
CA LYS A 106 14.62 0.06 0.60
C LYS A 106 15.82 0.55 -0.21
N SER A 107 16.16 1.81 -0.04
CA SER A 107 17.41 2.35 -0.57
C SER A 107 18.59 1.69 0.15
N GLY A 108 19.55 1.18 -0.61
CA GLY A 108 20.80 0.65 -0.07
C GLY A 108 20.74 -0.72 0.56
N GLY A 109 20.04 -1.69 -0.05
CA GLY A 109 20.07 -3.05 0.43
C GLY A 109 19.05 -3.97 -0.24
N ALA A 110 18.95 -5.19 0.29
CA ALA A 110 17.91 -6.12 -0.11
C ALA A 110 16.61 -5.83 0.63
N PHE A 111 15.49 -6.03 -0.03
CA PHE A 111 14.15 -5.90 0.54
C PHE A 111 13.27 -7.08 0.14
N ASN A 112 12.27 -7.36 0.98
CA ASN A 112 11.38 -8.48 0.78
C ASN A 112 10.11 -8.05 0.05
N LEU A 113 9.66 -8.89 -0.87
CA LEU A 113 8.40 -8.77 -1.57
C LEU A 113 7.54 -10.01 -1.30
N LEU A 114 6.26 -9.80 -1.19
CA LEU A 114 5.28 -10.87 -1.10
C LEU A 114 4.60 -11.04 -2.46
N SER A 115 4.54 -12.27 -2.93
CA SER A 115 3.82 -12.61 -4.14
C SER A 115 2.69 -13.58 -3.82
N VAL A 116 1.51 -13.32 -4.38
CA VAL A 116 0.31 -14.13 -4.16
C VAL A 116 -0.31 -14.49 -5.51
N ALA A 117 -0.55 -15.77 -5.72
CA ALA A 117 -1.31 -16.26 -6.86
C ALA A 117 -2.70 -16.68 -6.43
N SER A 118 -3.69 -16.25 -7.19
CA SER A 118 -5.05 -16.76 -7.10
C SER A 118 -5.12 -18.11 -7.80
N VAL A 119 -5.45 -19.15 -7.05
CA VAL A 119 -5.72 -20.49 -7.60
C VAL A 119 -7.24 -20.66 -7.65
N LYS A 120 -7.73 -21.33 -8.68
CA LYS A 120 -9.16 -21.65 -8.81
C LYS A 120 -9.61 -22.41 -7.56
N GLY A 121 -10.49 -21.78 -6.78
CA GLY A 121 -10.89 -22.23 -5.45
C GLY A 121 -10.46 -21.27 -4.34
N THR A 122 -10.50 -21.71 -3.11
CA THR A 122 -10.21 -20.89 -1.92
C THR A 122 -8.72 -20.85 -1.54
N ALA A 123 -7.86 -21.56 -2.25
CA ALA A 123 -6.45 -21.63 -1.92
C ALA A 123 -5.65 -20.50 -2.60
N HIS A 124 -4.94 -19.73 -1.79
CA HIS A 124 -3.93 -18.79 -2.27
C HIS A 124 -2.54 -19.40 -2.13
N ARG A 125 -1.79 -19.39 -3.21
CA ARG A 125 -0.36 -19.73 -3.14
C ARG A 125 0.43 -18.46 -2.83
N ARG A 126 1.42 -18.58 -1.96
CA ARG A 126 2.32 -17.47 -1.59
C ARG A 126 3.74 -17.83 -2.01
N MET A 127 4.44 -16.81 -2.47
CA MET A 127 5.85 -16.89 -2.81
C MET A 127 6.56 -15.71 -2.18
N GLN A 128 7.63 -15.95 -1.46
CA GLN A 128 8.46 -14.88 -0.90
C GLN A 128 9.59 -14.57 -1.87
N LEU A 129 9.79 -13.30 -2.11
CA LEU A 129 10.84 -12.81 -2.99
C LEU A 129 11.76 -11.88 -2.21
N THR A 130 13.04 -11.90 -2.56
CA THR A 130 13.99 -10.87 -2.15
C THR A 130 14.45 -10.11 -3.38
N ALA A 131 14.40 -8.79 -3.33
CA ALA A 131 14.88 -7.92 -4.40
C ALA A 131 16.07 -7.09 -3.91
N ARG A 132 17.03 -6.81 -4.80
CA ARG A 132 18.16 -5.93 -4.55
C ARG A 132 18.56 -5.18 -5.81
N SER A 133 19.04 -3.97 -5.66
CA SER A 133 19.66 -3.24 -6.76
C SER A 133 21.07 -3.76 -7.03
N GLU A 134 21.39 -4.03 -8.28
CA GLU A 134 22.70 -4.54 -8.68
C GLU A 134 23.04 -4.10 -10.11
N GLY A 135 24.11 -3.35 -10.28
CA GLY A 135 24.61 -2.94 -11.60
C GLY A 135 23.61 -2.13 -12.43
N GLY A 136 22.80 -1.28 -11.80
CA GLY A 136 21.75 -0.50 -12.48
C GLY A 136 20.46 -1.28 -12.79
N GLY A 137 20.41 -2.57 -12.46
CA GLY A 137 19.24 -3.42 -12.55
C GLY A 137 18.64 -3.73 -11.18
N LEU A 138 17.53 -4.45 -11.19
CA LEU A 138 16.90 -5.01 -10.01
C LEU A 138 16.95 -6.54 -10.10
N VAL A 139 17.64 -7.19 -9.18
CA VAL A 139 17.69 -8.64 -9.09
C VAL A 139 16.64 -9.12 -8.12
N VAL A 140 15.74 -9.97 -8.58
CA VAL A 140 14.66 -10.57 -7.79
C VAL A 140 14.91 -12.08 -7.68
N THR A 141 14.91 -12.59 -6.46
CA THR A 141 15.17 -14.01 -6.17
C THR A 141 14.01 -14.59 -5.36
N GLU A 142 13.54 -15.76 -5.75
CA GLU A 142 12.52 -16.51 -5.03
C GLU A 142 13.14 -17.26 -3.84
N ASN A 143 12.61 -17.00 -2.64
CA ASN A 143 13.06 -17.62 -1.39
C ASN A 143 12.32 -18.94 -1.15
N GLY A 144 12.84 -20.01 -1.67
CA GLY A 144 12.20 -21.33 -1.60
C GLY A 144 11.51 -21.70 -2.91
N GLY A 145 10.61 -22.67 -2.87
CA GLY A 145 9.89 -23.13 -4.06
C GLY A 145 10.78 -23.47 -5.23
N CYS A 146 10.59 -22.81 -6.35
CA CYS A 146 11.37 -23.04 -7.57
C CYS A 146 12.75 -22.38 -7.57
N ARG A 147 13.07 -21.51 -6.62
CA ARG A 147 14.34 -20.78 -6.50
C ARG A 147 14.77 -20.02 -7.76
N ARG A 148 13.80 -19.38 -8.39
CA ARG A 148 14.02 -18.59 -9.60
C ARG A 148 14.78 -17.31 -9.29
N THR A 149 15.55 -16.84 -10.25
CA THR A 149 16.20 -15.54 -10.19
C THR A 149 15.92 -14.77 -11.47
N ALA A 150 15.49 -13.52 -11.34
CA ALA A 150 15.26 -12.60 -12.45
C ALA A 150 16.17 -11.38 -12.32
N ARG A 151 16.70 -10.93 -13.44
CA ARG A 151 17.34 -9.61 -13.55
C ARG A 151 16.42 -8.72 -14.34
N LEU A 152 15.89 -7.70 -13.66
CA LEU A 152 14.99 -6.74 -14.26
C LEU A 152 15.75 -5.49 -14.70
N THR A 153 15.37 -4.95 -15.82
CA THR A 153 15.88 -3.69 -16.34
C THR A 153 14.79 -2.63 -16.27
N ARG A 154 15.19 -1.39 -16.22
CA ARG A 154 14.26 -0.28 -16.27
C ARG A 154 13.59 -0.23 -17.65
N GLY A 155 12.24 -0.16 -17.68
CA GLY A 155 11.44 -0.07 -18.91
C GLY A 155 11.37 1.33 -19.49
#